data_72323a41235249e00f7ec0d2a538a6d2
#
_entry.id   72323a41235249e00f7ec0d2a538a6d2
#
_cell.length_a   1.000
_cell.length_b   1.000
_cell.length_c   1.000
_cell.angle_alpha   90.00
_cell.angle_beta   90.00
_cell.angle_gamma   90.00
#
_symmetry.space_group_name_H-M   'P 1'
#
loop_
_entity.id
_entity.type
_entity.pdbx_description
1 polymer ?
#
loop_
_entity_poly.entity_id
_entity_poly.type
_entity_poly.pdbx_seq_one_letter_code
_entity_poly.pdbx_strand_id
1 'polypeptide(L)'
;MRTEAPSLVPLLRSDMQARLLGHLLLQPERGWTADELTRLLRASRTSVHRELARAVASGVIREDRARRPHAFRAAPDAPIYEPLRRLLELTVGVPARLRDALADVDGILAATIHGSFARGTMRPDSDIDVLVVTSGDRRAALRAARGIGRDVGREVDATVLTTDSLGELVAADNPFLSKILRGPQITVTGDLDELVKAADGSR
;
A
#
# COMPACT_ATOMS: atom_id res chain seq x y z
N MET A 1 13.22 2.93 -14.50
CA MET A 1 12.96 1.49 -14.26
C MET A 1 11.84 1.46 -13.22
N ARG A 2 10.58 1.24 -13.65
CA ARG A 2 9.44 1.14 -12.73
C ARG A 2 9.68 -0.08 -11.84
N THR A 3 9.96 0.16 -10.57
CA THR A 3 9.89 -0.89 -9.58
C THR A 3 8.45 -0.86 -9.08
N GLU A 4 7.60 -1.73 -9.61
CA GLU A 4 6.36 -2.09 -8.94
C GLU A 4 6.71 -2.43 -7.49
N ALA A 5 5.73 -2.23 -6.57
CA ALA A 5 5.89 -2.63 -5.17
C ALA A 5 6.63 -3.95 -5.10
N PRO A 6 7.59 -4.16 -4.17
CA PRO A 6 8.35 -5.40 -4.11
C PRO A 6 7.34 -6.53 -4.15
N SER A 7 7.24 -7.09 -5.35
CA SER A 7 6.24 -8.08 -5.67
C SER A 7 6.49 -9.25 -4.74
N LEU A 8 5.56 -9.55 -3.83
CA LEU A 8 5.56 -10.83 -3.12
C LEU A 8 5.42 -12.01 -4.10
N VAL A 9 5.16 -11.71 -5.36
CA VAL A 9 5.37 -12.59 -6.48
C VAL A 9 6.90 -12.57 -6.78
N PRO A 10 7.64 -13.70 -6.63
CA PRO A 10 7.13 -15.07 -6.67
C PRO A 10 6.82 -15.73 -5.32
N LEU A 11 6.99 -15.08 -4.16
CA LEU A 11 6.69 -15.69 -2.85
C LEU A 11 5.20 -16.03 -2.70
N LEU A 12 4.34 -15.13 -3.15
CA LEU A 12 2.90 -15.38 -3.29
C LEU A 12 2.57 -15.61 -4.77
N ARG A 13 1.60 -16.44 -5.04
CA ARG A 13 1.26 -16.90 -6.41
C ARG A 13 0.67 -15.81 -7.28
N SER A 14 0.10 -14.77 -6.67
CA SER A 14 -0.54 -13.67 -7.39
C SER A 14 -0.73 -12.46 -6.47
N ASP A 15 -0.85 -11.28 -7.07
CA ASP A 15 -1.24 -10.06 -6.39
C ASP A 15 -2.59 -10.21 -5.66
N MET A 16 -3.55 -10.90 -6.28
CA MET A 16 -4.85 -11.19 -5.66
C MET A 16 -4.70 -11.97 -4.37
N GLN A 17 -3.83 -12.99 -4.30
CA GLN A 17 -3.54 -13.74 -3.07
C GLN A 17 -2.90 -12.84 -2.00
N ALA A 18 -1.94 -11.99 -2.39
CA ALA A 18 -1.31 -11.04 -1.48
C ALA A 18 -2.34 -10.09 -0.84
N ARG A 19 -3.20 -9.51 -1.65
CA ARG A 19 -4.26 -8.60 -1.19
C ARG A 19 -5.30 -9.30 -0.33
N LEU A 20 -5.72 -10.52 -0.71
CA LEU A 20 -6.65 -11.33 0.07
C LEU A 20 -6.09 -11.62 1.47
N LEU A 21 -4.86 -12.11 1.55
CA LEU A 21 -4.19 -12.34 2.83
C LEU A 21 -3.98 -11.04 3.61
N GLY A 22 -3.67 -9.93 2.93
CA GLY A 22 -3.58 -8.60 3.53
C GLY A 22 -4.87 -8.23 4.26
N HIS A 23 -6.03 -8.33 3.61
CA HIS A 23 -7.32 -8.02 4.25
C HIS A 23 -7.62 -8.93 5.43
N LEU A 24 -7.31 -10.21 5.33
CA LEU A 24 -7.58 -11.18 6.39
C LEU A 24 -6.63 -11.03 7.58
N LEU A 25 -5.32 -10.90 7.34
CA LEU A 25 -4.32 -10.97 8.41
C LEU A 25 -4.02 -9.62 9.06
N LEU A 26 -4.23 -8.50 8.35
CA LEU A 26 -4.04 -7.16 8.92
C LEU A 26 -5.28 -6.64 9.68
N GLN A 27 -6.40 -7.37 9.60
CA GLN A 27 -7.63 -7.08 10.36
C GLN A 27 -8.11 -8.36 11.06
N PRO A 28 -7.36 -8.89 12.03
CA PRO A 28 -7.61 -10.23 12.59
C PRO A 28 -8.98 -10.38 13.29
N GLU A 29 -9.49 -9.29 13.84
CA GLU A 29 -10.79 -9.30 14.53
C GLU A 29 -11.99 -9.33 13.58
N ARG A 30 -11.75 -8.95 12.31
CA ARG A 30 -12.82 -8.89 11.32
C ARG A 30 -13.06 -10.25 10.68
N GLY A 31 -14.33 -10.67 10.68
CA GLY A 31 -14.79 -11.80 9.86
C GLY A 31 -15.18 -11.31 8.46
N TRP A 32 -14.60 -11.90 7.44
CA TRP A 32 -14.84 -11.57 6.03
C TRP A 32 -15.64 -12.67 5.36
N THR A 33 -16.66 -12.32 4.60
CA THR A 33 -17.34 -13.29 3.72
C THR A 33 -16.64 -13.40 2.38
N ALA A 34 -16.81 -14.53 1.68
CA ALA A 34 -16.24 -14.70 0.35
C ALA A 34 -16.79 -13.66 -0.66
N ASP A 35 -18.05 -13.26 -0.52
CA ASP A 35 -18.69 -12.27 -1.39
C ASP A 35 -18.15 -10.84 -1.16
N GLU A 36 -17.87 -10.46 0.10
CA GLU A 36 -17.18 -9.20 0.40
C GLU A 36 -15.78 -9.15 -0.21
N LEU A 37 -15.00 -10.21 -0.02
CA LEU A 37 -13.66 -10.32 -0.59
C LEU A 37 -13.68 -10.34 -2.12
N THR A 38 -14.65 -11.00 -2.74
CA THR A 38 -14.83 -11.02 -4.19
C THR A 38 -15.03 -9.61 -4.76
N ARG A 39 -15.92 -8.83 -4.12
CA ARG A 39 -16.18 -7.43 -4.53
C ARG A 39 -14.97 -6.55 -4.31
N LEU A 40 -14.37 -6.63 -3.11
CA LEU A 40 -13.23 -5.79 -2.72
C LEU A 40 -11.99 -6.01 -3.58
N LEU A 41 -11.71 -7.28 -3.92
CA LEU A 41 -10.55 -7.66 -4.72
C LEU A 41 -10.79 -7.53 -6.24
N ARG A 42 -12.05 -7.28 -6.66
CA ARG A 42 -12.47 -7.30 -8.07
C ARG A 42 -12.02 -8.58 -8.78
N ALA A 43 -12.11 -9.71 -8.09
CA ALA A 43 -11.65 -11.01 -8.57
C ALA A 43 -12.84 -11.95 -8.83
N SER A 44 -12.60 -13.06 -9.54
CA SER A 44 -13.65 -14.07 -9.72
C SER A 44 -13.94 -14.81 -8.41
N ARG A 45 -15.20 -15.14 -8.17
CA ARG A 45 -15.65 -15.90 -6.99
C ARG A 45 -14.87 -17.22 -6.84
N THR A 46 -14.66 -17.93 -7.95
CA THR A 46 -13.91 -19.20 -7.98
C THR A 46 -12.46 -19.00 -7.51
N SER A 47 -11.80 -17.92 -7.94
CA SER A 47 -10.43 -17.61 -7.53
C SER A 47 -10.36 -17.29 -6.03
N VAL A 48 -11.28 -16.47 -5.52
CA VAL A 48 -11.35 -16.13 -4.10
C VAL A 48 -11.58 -17.38 -3.25
N HIS A 49 -12.57 -18.21 -3.59
CA HIS A 49 -12.83 -19.45 -2.86
C HIS A 49 -11.63 -20.40 -2.85
N ARG A 50 -10.93 -20.53 -3.97
CA ARG A 50 -9.73 -21.37 -4.07
C ARG A 50 -8.62 -20.88 -3.14
N GLU A 51 -8.37 -19.58 -3.08
CA GLU A 51 -7.33 -19.02 -2.19
C GLU A 51 -7.76 -19.06 -0.72
N LEU A 52 -9.04 -18.85 -0.41
CA LEU A 52 -9.58 -19.05 0.95
C LEU A 52 -9.40 -20.49 1.42
N ALA A 53 -9.75 -21.48 0.58
CA ALA A 53 -9.57 -22.88 0.91
C ALA A 53 -8.09 -23.24 1.19
N ARG A 54 -7.15 -22.67 0.42
CA ARG A 54 -5.72 -22.86 0.65
C ARG A 54 -5.24 -22.22 1.94
N ALA A 55 -5.70 -20.99 2.23
CA ALA A 55 -5.34 -20.29 3.44
C ALA A 55 -5.91 -20.98 4.70
N VAL A 56 -7.11 -21.57 4.61
CA VAL A 56 -7.66 -22.44 5.67
C VAL A 56 -6.82 -23.70 5.83
N ALA A 57 -6.47 -24.37 4.73
CA ALA A 57 -5.64 -25.59 4.76
C ALA A 57 -4.25 -25.35 5.34
N SER A 58 -3.67 -24.12 5.17
CA SER A 58 -2.40 -23.74 5.80
C SER A 58 -2.51 -23.39 7.29
N GLY A 59 -3.72 -23.31 7.83
CA GLY A 59 -4.00 -22.95 9.23
C GLY A 59 -3.84 -21.46 9.55
N VAL A 60 -3.50 -20.62 8.58
CA VAL A 60 -3.28 -19.17 8.76
C VAL A 60 -4.58 -18.39 8.92
N ILE A 61 -5.69 -18.95 8.40
CA ILE A 61 -7.05 -18.44 8.61
C ILE A 61 -7.97 -19.56 9.04
N ARG A 62 -9.10 -19.19 9.66
CA ARG A 62 -10.16 -20.10 10.06
C ARG A 62 -11.46 -19.74 9.38
N GLU A 63 -12.23 -20.76 9.02
CA GLU A 63 -13.59 -20.62 8.53
C GLU A 63 -14.58 -20.78 9.72
N ASP A 64 -15.35 -19.73 9.99
CA ASP A 64 -16.47 -19.76 10.95
C ASP A 64 -17.72 -20.25 10.21
N ARG A 65 -18.01 -21.55 10.35
CA ARG A 65 -19.15 -22.22 9.73
C ARG A 65 -20.46 -22.06 10.50
N ALA A 66 -20.39 -21.56 11.73
CA ALA A 66 -21.59 -21.30 12.52
C ALA A 66 -22.35 -20.08 11.99
N ARG A 67 -21.67 -19.17 11.30
CA ARG A 67 -22.27 -17.99 10.64
C ARG A 67 -22.87 -18.34 9.28
N ARG A 68 -23.90 -17.58 8.91
CA ARG A 68 -24.51 -17.61 7.57
C ARG A 68 -24.61 -16.16 7.05
N PRO A 69 -23.87 -15.78 5.97
CA PRO A 69 -22.87 -16.58 5.23
C PRO A 69 -21.61 -16.90 6.07
N HIS A 70 -20.87 -17.94 5.69
CA HIS A 70 -19.61 -18.32 6.35
C HIS A 70 -18.63 -17.15 6.37
N ALA A 71 -17.95 -16.96 7.47
CA ALA A 71 -16.94 -15.92 7.64
C ALA A 71 -15.54 -16.53 7.77
N PHE A 72 -14.57 -15.83 7.23
CA PHE A 72 -13.16 -16.18 7.30
C PHE A 72 -12.42 -15.17 8.17
N ARG A 73 -11.56 -15.62 9.07
CA ARG A 73 -10.78 -14.79 9.99
C ARG A 73 -9.34 -15.26 10.05
N ALA A 74 -8.44 -14.35 10.43
CA ALA A 74 -7.09 -14.73 10.81
C ALA A 74 -7.10 -15.77 11.95
N ALA A 75 -6.01 -16.54 12.01
CA ALA A 75 -5.71 -17.45 13.12
C ALA A 75 -4.44 -16.94 13.85
N PRO A 76 -4.54 -15.94 14.76
CA PRO A 76 -3.39 -15.31 15.40
C PRO A 76 -2.50 -16.26 16.22
N ASP A 77 -3.03 -17.39 16.64
CA ASP A 77 -2.33 -18.45 17.36
C ASP A 77 -1.54 -19.40 16.44
N ALA A 78 -1.69 -19.28 15.10
CA ALA A 78 -0.88 -20.07 14.18
C ALA A 78 0.58 -19.57 14.19
N PRO A 79 1.60 -20.46 14.29
CA PRO A 79 3.02 -20.05 14.40
C PRO A 79 3.50 -19.18 13.23
N ILE A 80 2.93 -19.37 12.04
CA ILE A 80 3.28 -18.62 10.83
C ILE A 80 2.55 -17.26 10.73
N TYR A 81 1.54 -17.01 11.58
CA TYR A 81 0.67 -15.83 11.48
C TYR A 81 1.50 -14.53 11.58
N GLU A 82 2.24 -14.35 12.67
CA GLU A 82 2.96 -13.09 12.92
C GLU A 82 4.06 -12.80 11.88
N PRO A 83 4.90 -13.77 11.48
CA PRO A 83 5.85 -13.56 10.38
C PRO A 83 5.17 -13.14 9.07
N LEU A 84 4.05 -13.80 8.72
CA LEU A 84 3.33 -13.50 7.48
C LEU A 84 2.60 -12.14 7.56
N ARG A 85 2.00 -11.83 8.71
CA ARG A 85 1.38 -10.53 8.96
C ARG A 85 2.38 -9.39 8.76
N ARG A 86 3.58 -9.51 9.35
CA ARG A 86 4.65 -8.52 9.18
C ARG A 86 5.08 -8.36 7.73
N LEU A 87 5.24 -9.48 7.02
CA LEU A 87 5.58 -9.43 5.60
C LEU A 87 4.51 -8.69 4.79
N LEU A 88 3.23 -8.94 5.07
CA LEU A 88 2.11 -8.29 4.40
C LEU A 88 1.98 -6.80 4.78
N GLU A 89 2.24 -6.42 6.01
CA GLU A 89 2.29 -5.01 6.42
C GLU A 89 3.29 -4.22 5.58
N LEU A 90 4.48 -4.78 5.39
CA LEU A 90 5.55 -4.14 4.64
C LEU A 90 5.28 -4.05 3.12
N THR A 91 4.37 -4.84 2.59
CA THR A 91 4.19 -4.98 1.14
C THR A 91 2.83 -4.51 0.64
N VAL A 92 1.75 -4.93 1.27
CA VAL A 92 0.38 -4.61 0.83
C VAL A 92 -0.33 -3.64 1.78
N GLY A 93 0.05 -3.65 3.07
CA GLY A 93 -0.64 -2.89 4.11
C GLY A 93 -0.42 -1.39 4.00
N VAL A 94 0.84 -0.94 4.01
CA VAL A 94 1.18 0.48 3.99
C VAL A 94 0.74 1.18 2.70
N PRO A 95 1.07 0.66 1.50
CA PRO A 95 0.61 1.30 0.25
C PRO A 95 -0.90 1.34 0.11
N ALA A 96 -1.61 0.28 0.54
CA ALA A 96 -3.06 0.24 0.47
C ALA A 96 -3.70 1.28 1.41
N ARG A 97 -3.27 1.34 2.67
CA ARG A 97 -3.76 2.32 3.66
C ARG A 97 -3.48 3.76 3.24
N LEU A 98 -2.30 4.01 2.68
CA LEU A 98 -1.97 5.34 2.17
C LEU A 98 -2.86 5.72 1.00
N ARG A 99 -3.13 4.78 0.09
CA ARG A 99 -4.05 5.00 -1.04
C ARG A 99 -5.46 5.35 -0.54
N ASP A 100 -5.97 4.56 0.41
CA ASP A 100 -7.31 4.76 0.97
C ASP A 100 -7.40 6.12 1.69
N ALA A 101 -6.40 6.47 2.49
CA ALA A 101 -6.36 7.77 3.19
C ALA A 101 -6.26 8.97 2.24
N LEU A 102 -5.57 8.83 1.11
CA LEU A 102 -5.44 9.89 0.12
C LEU A 102 -6.65 9.95 -0.85
N ALA A 103 -7.43 8.88 -0.98
CA ALA A 103 -8.61 8.85 -1.83
C ALA A 103 -9.72 9.82 -1.35
N ASP A 104 -9.74 10.12 -0.05
CA ASP A 104 -10.69 11.05 0.56
C ASP A 104 -10.21 12.52 0.51
N VAL A 105 -9.08 12.79 -0.17
CA VAL A 105 -8.50 14.13 -0.31
C VAL A 105 -8.56 14.56 -1.78
N ASP A 106 -9.28 15.64 -2.04
CA ASP A 106 -9.42 16.18 -3.39
C ASP A 106 -8.07 16.70 -3.94
N GLY A 107 -7.88 16.50 -5.23
CA GLY A 107 -6.73 17.04 -5.96
C GLY A 107 -5.43 16.27 -5.81
N ILE A 108 -5.42 15.07 -5.26
CA ILE A 108 -4.24 14.20 -5.27
C ILE A 108 -3.94 13.76 -6.70
N LEU A 109 -2.77 14.11 -7.22
CA LEU A 109 -2.31 13.80 -8.57
C LEU A 109 -1.42 12.57 -8.61
N ALA A 110 -0.48 12.48 -7.66
CA ALA A 110 0.37 11.30 -7.49
C ALA A 110 0.82 11.15 -6.04
N ALA A 111 1.07 9.91 -5.64
CA ALA A 111 1.72 9.60 -4.38
C ALA A 111 2.62 8.37 -4.55
N THR A 112 3.82 8.43 -3.95
CA THR A 112 4.80 7.35 -3.98
C THR A 112 5.48 7.19 -2.62
N ILE A 113 5.77 5.95 -2.24
CA ILE A 113 6.64 5.62 -1.11
C ILE A 113 8.05 5.42 -1.69
N HIS A 114 9.03 5.99 -1.03
CA HIS A 114 10.44 5.89 -1.46
C HIS A 114 11.35 5.50 -0.28
N GLY A 115 12.64 5.76 -0.37
CA GLY A 115 13.56 5.57 0.74
C GLY A 115 13.82 4.11 1.12
N SER A 116 14.01 3.86 2.41
CA SER A 116 14.38 2.55 2.94
C SER A 116 13.25 1.52 2.80
N PHE A 117 11.99 1.98 2.89
CA PHE A 117 10.81 1.13 2.70
C PHE A 117 10.78 0.55 1.28
N ALA A 118 10.90 1.40 0.26
CA ALA A 118 10.87 0.97 -1.14
C ALA A 118 12.08 0.11 -1.53
N ARG A 119 13.23 0.32 -0.88
CA ARG A 119 14.43 -0.51 -1.06
C ARG A 119 14.37 -1.86 -0.36
N GLY A 120 13.39 -2.09 0.54
CA GLY A 120 13.35 -3.29 1.38
C GLY A 120 14.47 -3.35 2.43
N THR A 121 15.12 -2.22 2.74
CA THR A 121 16.24 -2.13 3.71
C THR A 121 15.83 -1.47 5.02
N MET A 122 14.54 -1.44 5.29
CA MET A 122 13.95 -0.79 6.45
C MET A 122 14.38 -1.44 7.76
N ARG A 123 14.65 -0.62 8.78
CA ARG A 123 14.90 -1.05 10.16
C ARG A 123 13.62 -0.88 11.01
N PRO A 124 13.56 -1.47 12.21
CA PRO A 124 12.39 -1.34 13.08
C PRO A 124 12.03 0.12 13.43
N ASP A 125 13.00 1.01 13.48
CA ASP A 125 12.91 2.44 13.80
C ASP A 125 12.87 3.36 12.56
N SER A 126 12.90 2.80 11.36
CA SER A 126 12.85 3.59 10.12
C SER A 126 11.46 4.17 9.87
N ASP A 127 11.42 5.43 9.47
CA ASP A 127 10.21 6.11 9.00
C ASP A 127 9.80 5.61 7.61
N ILE A 128 8.57 5.88 7.25
CA ILE A 128 8.04 5.62 5.90
C ILE A 128 8.09 6.93 5.13
N ASP A 129 9.03 7.02 4.18
CA ASP A 129 9.20 8.20 3.34
C ASP A 129 8.13 8.24 2.24
N VAL A 130 7.32 9.29 2.21
CA VAL A 130 6.21 9.46 1.24
C VAL A 130 6.35 10.79 0.52
N LEU A 131 6.25 10.78 -0.81
CA LEU A 131 6.06 11.97 -1.63
C LEU A 131 4.63 12.00 -2.18
N VAL A 132 3.94 13.11 -1.99
CA VAL A 132 2.61 13.37 -2.55
C VAL A 132 2.66 14.62 -3.41
N VAL A 133 2.04 14.57 -4.59
CA VAL A 133 1.82 15.74 -5.45
C VAL A 133 0.32 16.02 -5.49
N THR A 134 -0.05 17.28 -5.25
CA THR A 134 -1.46 17.70 -5.21
C THR A 134 -1.69 19.03 -5.91
N SER A 135 -2.85 19.18 -6.55
CA SER A 135 -3.41 20.46 -6.99
C SER A 135 -4.39 21.06 -5.96
N GLY A 136 -4.67 20.33 -4.87
CA GLY A 136 -5.63 20.69 -3.83
C GLY A 136 -4.97 21.17 -2.52
N ASP A 137 -5.65 20.91 -1.40
CA ASP A 137 -5.17 21.31 -0.08
C ASP A 137 -3.96 20.49 0.38
N ARG A 138 -2.78 21.12 0.32
CA ARG A 138 -1.51 20.54 0.80
C ARG A 138 -1.58 20.08 2.26
N ARG A 139 -2.28 20.82 3.13
CA ARG A 139 -2.38 20.47 4.56
C ARG A 139 -3.26 19.25 4.76
N ALA A 140 -4.35 19.12 4.00
CA ALA A 140 -5.20 17.93 4.03
C ALA A 140 -4.43 16.70 3.57
N ALA A 141 -3.70 16.77 2.45
CA ALA A 141 -2.84 15.70 1.95
C ALA A 141 -1.78 15.28 2.97
N LEU A 142 -1.12 16.25 3.64
CA LEU A 142 -0.12 15.98 4.67
C LEU A 142 -0.74 15.26 5.89
N ARG A 143 -1.90 15.73 6.36
CA ARG A 143 -2.60 15.08 7.48
C ARG A 143 -3.03 13.66 7.14
N ALA A 144 -3.56 13.43 5.94
CA ALA A 144 -3.98 12.11 5.48
C ALA A 144 -2.78 11.15 5.40
N ALA A 145 -1.68 11.57 4.76
CA ALA A 145 -0.49 10.74 4.64
C ALA A 145 0.13 10.40 6.01
N ARG A 146 0.28 11.37 6.92
CA ARG A 146 0.81 11.13 8.27
C ARG A 146 -0.14 10.34 9.16
N GLY A 147 -1.44 10.46 8.93
CA GLY A 147 -2.47 9.81 9.72
C GLY A 147 -2.35 8.28 9.76
N ILE A 148 -1.89 7.66 8.68
CA ILE A 148 -1.72 6.21 8.63
C ILE A 148 -0.61 5.70 9.56
N GLY A 149 0.30 6.56 10.01
CA GLY A 149 1.42 6.18 10.88
C GLY A 149 0.97 5.48 12.16
N ARG A 150 -0.14 5.93 12.75
CA ARG A 150 -0.73 5.29 13.94
C ARG A 150 -1.23 3.87 13.66
N ASP A 151 -1.79 3.66 12.48
CA ASP A 151 -2.38 2.37 12.09
C ASP A 151 -1.32 1.33 11.74
N VAL A 152 -0.16 1.79 11.24
CA VAL A 152 0.95 0.92 10.84
C VAL A 152 2.04 0.84 11.91
N GLY A 153 1.89 1.60 13.02
CA GLY A 153 2.84 1.61 14.14
C GLY A 153 4.22 2.19 13.78
N ARG A 154 4.25 3.16 12.82
CA ARG A 154 5.48 3.80 12.34
C ARG A 154 5.25 5.26 12.02
N GLU A 155 6.29 6.06 12.13
CA GLU A 155 6.25 7.43 11.65
C GLU A 155 6.19 7.47 10.12
N VAL A 156 5.42 8.42 9.58
CA VAL A 156 5.35 8.69 8.14
C VAL A 156 5.94 10.08 7.91
N ASP A 157 7.11 10.11 7.29
CA ASP A 157 7.73 11.34 6.80
C ASP A 157 7.16 11.68 5.43
N ALA A 158 6.14 12.54 5.41
CA ALA A 158 5.45 12.92 4.19
C ALA A 158 5.90 14.29 3.72
N THR A 159 6.44 14.34 2.51
CA THR A 159 6.65 15.56 1.72
C THR A 159 5.49 15.74 0.76
N VAL A 160 4.82 16.91 0.82
CA VAL A 160 3.72 17.24 -0.08
C VAL A 160 4.11 18.44 -0.95
N LEU A 161 4.08 18.24 -2.26
CA LEU A 161 4.36 19.27 -3.28
C LEU A 161 3.05 19.68 -3.95
N THR A 162 2.93 20.97 -4.26
CA THR A 162 1.97 21.46 -5.24
C THR A 162 2.52 21.25 -6.65
N THR A 163 1.69 21.40 -7.68
CA THR A 163 2.13 21.40 -9.08
C THR A 163 3.21 22.45 -9.34
N ASP A 164 3.06 23.65 -8.78
CA ASP A 164 4.03 24.73 -8.93
C ASP A 164 5.36 24.39 -8.25
N SER A 165 5.29 23.90 -7.00
CA SER A 165 6.50 23.47 -6.27
C SER A 165 7.21 22.29 -6.96
N LEU A 166 6.47 21.37 -7.58
CA LEU A 166 7.06 20.31 -8.40
C LEU A 166 7.79 20.90 -9.60
N GLY A 167 7.16 21.84 -10.32
CA GLY A 167 7.77 22.54 -11.46
C GLY A 167 9.07 23.28 -11.09
N GLU A 168 9.08 23.98 -9.94
CA GLU A 168 10.27 24.64 -9.42
C GLU A 168 11.41 23.64 -9.12
N LEU A 169 11.10 22.50 -8.52
CA LEU A 169 12.10 21.47 -8.21
C LEU A 169 12.64 20.79 -9.48
N VAL A 170 11.79 20.56 -10.47
CA VAL A 170 12.17 20.04 -11.78
C VAL A 170 13.10 21.06 -12.49
N ALA A 171 12.71 22.34 -12.49
CA ALA A 171 13.48 23.41 -13.10
C ALA A 171 14.87 23.58 -12.49
N ALA A 172 15.00 23.35 -11.19
CA ALA A 172 16.25 23.48 -10.44
C ALA A 172 17.12 22.21 -10.45
N ASP A 173 16.73 21.15 -11.18
CA ASP A 173 17.36 19.81 -11.11
C ASP A 173 17.61 19.38 -9.65
N ASN A 174 16.57 19.50 -8.82
CA ASN A 174 16.70 19.36 -7.38
C ASN A 174 17.17 17.94 -6.98
N PRO A 175 18.26 17.81 -6.18
CA PRO A 175 18.84 16.51 -5.82
C PRO A 175 17.87 15.58 -5.07
N PHE A 176 16.94 16.13 -4.28
CA PHE A 176 15.93 15.34 -3.56
C PHE A 176 14.98 14.66 -4.55
N LEU A 177 14.41 15.42 -5.50
CA LEU A 177 13.51 14.86 -6.51
C LEU A 177 14.25 13.86 -7.42
N SER A 178 15.45 14.21 -7.89
CA SER A 178 16.30 13.34 -8.70
C SER A 178 16.64 12.04 -8.01
N LYS A 179 16.88 12.05 -6.69
CA LYS A 179 17.12 10.83 -5.89
C LYS A 179 15.89 9.94 -5.82
N ILE A 180 14.70 10.52 -5.68
CA ILE A 180 13.44 9.76 -5.67
C ILE A 180 13.22 9.10 -7.03
N LEU A 181 13.30 9.88 -8.12
CA LEU A 181 13.04 9.39 -9.49
C LEU A 181 14.00 8.28 -9.94
N ARG A 182 15.26 8.33 -9.51
CA ARG A 182 16.27 7.30 -9.84
C ARG A 182 16.24 6.09 -8.90
N GLY A 183 15.67 6.26 -7.71
CA GLY A 183 15.61 5.21 -6.69
C GLY A 183 14.43 4.26 -6.84
N PRO A 184 14.40 3.17 -6.08
CA PRO A 184 13.21 2.34 -5.95
C PRO A 184 12.03 3.12 -5.37
N GLN A 185 10.85 2.95 -6.00
CA GLN A 185 9.61 3.60 -5.61
C GLN A 185 8.48 2.57 -5.58
N ILE A 186 7.51 2.79 -4.69
CA ILE A 186 6.25 2.06 -4.65
C ILE A 186 5.14 3.06 -4.98
N THR A 187 4.58 2.96 -6.18
CA THR A 187 3.46 3.81 -6.59
C THR A 187 2.23 3.52 -5.73
N VAL A 188 1.69 4.55 -5.12
CA VAL A 188 0.46 4.51 -4.33
C VAL A 188 -0.73 4.88 -5.19
N THR A 189 -0.66 6.04 -5.86
CA THR A 189 -1.66 6.52 -6.81
C THR A 189 -1.01 7.46 -7.82
N GLY A 190 -1.60 7.61 -8.99
CA GLY A 190 -1.07 8.45 -10.08
C GLY A 190 0.29 7.99 -10.63
N ASP A 191 0.89 8.80 -11.48
CA ASP A 191 2.19 8.55 -12.07
C ASP A 191 3.09 9.80 -11.88
N LEU A 192 4.08 9.69 -10.97
CA LEU A 192 5.00 10.80 -10.68
C LEU A 192 5.88 11.12 -11.89
N ASP A 193 6.30 10.11 -12.64
CA ASP A 193 7.17 10.30 -13.81
C ASP A 193 6.46 11.09 -14.93
N GLU A 194 5.16 10.83 -15.11
CA GLU A 194 4.34 11.60 -16.07
C GLU A 194 4.19 13.06 -15.64
N LEU A 195 3.96 13.32 -14.35
CA LEU A 195 3.86 14.69 -13.83
C LEU A 195 5.18 15.46 -13.97
N VAL A 196 6.30 14.81 -13.70
CA VAL A 196 7.62 15.42 -13.87
C VAL A 196 7.90 15.74 -15.33
N LYS A 197 7.58 14.84 -16.26
CA LYS A 197 7.72 15.09 -17.71
C LYS A 197 6.84 16.25 -18.19
N ALA A 198 5.60 16.31 -17.68
CA ALA A 198 4.68 17.41 -18.00
C ALA A 198 5.22 18.76 -17.49
N ALA A 199 5.79 18.79 -16.28
CA ALA A 199 6.41 19.99 -15.72
C ALA A 199 7.68 20.43 -16.46
N ASP A 200 8.49 19.50 -16.97
CA ASP A 200 9.68 19.79 -17.78
C ASP A 200 9.32 20.26 -19.20
N GLY A 201 8.30 19.66 -19.82
CA GLY A 201 7.83 19.99 -21.17
C GLY A 201 7.02 21.30 -21.27
N SER A 202 6.70 21.94 -20.16
CA SER A 202 5.99 23.23 -20.10
C SER A 202 6.93 24.45 -20.20
N ARG A 203 8.18 24.23 -20.62
CA ARG A 203 9.21 25.25 -20.88
C ARG A 203 9.27 25.59 -22.39
#